data_6eb6a46a0455cb18326dbaf9a7056367
#
_entry.id   6eb6a46a0455cb18326dbaf9a7056367
#
_cell.length_a   1.000
_cell.length_b   1.000
_cell.length_c   1.000
_cell.angle_alpha   90.00
_cell.angle_beta   90.00
_cell.angle_gamma   90.00
#
_symmetry.space_group_name_H-M   'P 1'
#
loop_
_entity.id
_entity.type
_entity.pdbx_description
1 polymer ?
#
loop_
_entity_poly.entity_id
_entity_poly.type
_entity_poly.pdbx_seq_one_letter_code
_entity_poly.pdbx_strand_id
1 'polypeptide(L)'
;MKTISEILAQNLVKLRKQNHLTQSEFEEKLNYSDNTISRWEHAEITPSVESLEQICKIFDVKIESLFQENGLEMQKAESKNYLTRIRVTTNILAATLGWFVALLAFFFVQTFAKTSMWTLFVWAVPASCLVVFLLSFRWAPKVFKFVFSSVFVWSLCTALYLQFLSHNLYLLFIFGIPIQIALAVWFFVRKKRS
;
A
#
# COMPACT_ATOMS: atom_id res chain seq x y z
N MET A 1 37.43 8.15 -1.64
CA MET A 1 36.44 8.19 -0.56
C MET A 1 35.85 9.58 -0.54
N LYS A 2 34.55 9.79 -0.64
CA LYS A 2 33.97 11.15 -0.61
C LYS A 2 34.04 11.69 0.81
N THR A 3 34.26 12.98 0.92
CA THR A 3 34.19 13.68 2.21
C THR A 3 32.73 13.82 2.67
N ILE A 4 32.51 13.99 3.99
CA ILE A 4 31.15 14.20 4.54
C ILE A 4 30.50 15.44 3.93
N SER A 5 31.27 16.51 3.68
CA SER A 5 30.77 17.73 3.02
C SER A 5 30.32 17.50 1.58
N GLU A 6 31.04 16.67 0.82
CA GLU A 6 30.62 16.28 -0.54
C GLU A 6 29.37 15.42 -0.56
N ILE A 7 29.22 14.50 0.40
CA ILE A 7 27.99 13.68 0.55
C ILE A 7 26.80 14.58 0.87
N LEU A 8 26.95 15.50 1.82
CA LEU A 8 25.93 16.46 2.19
C LEU A 8 25.51 17.33 0.98
N ALA A 9 26.48 17.90 0.28
CA ALA A 9 26.24 18.74 -0.90
C ALA A 9 25.44 17.96 -1.98
N GLN A 10 25.85 16.74 -2.29
CA GLN A 10 25.13 15.88 -3.24
C GLN A 10 23.71 15.56 -2.79
N ASN A 11 23.50 15.32 -1.50
CA ASN A 11 22.17 15.05 -0.95
C ASN A 11 21.29 16.31 -0.97
N LEU A 12 21.82 17.49 -0.74
CA LEU A 12 21.08 18.76 -0.90
C LEU A 12 20.62 18.97 -2.35
N VAL A 13 21.50 18.74 -3.34
CA VAL A 13 21.12 18.77 -4.76
C VAL A 13 20.01 17.77 -5.07
N LYS A 14 20.14 16.52 -4.57
CA LYS A 14 19.11 15.49 -4.76
C LYS A 14 17.79 15.91 -4.13
N LEU A 15 17.81 16.43 -2.90
CA LEU A 15 16.61 16.87 -2.16
C LEU A 15 15.88 17.96 -2.92
N ARG A 16 16.61 18.98 -3.39
CA ARG A 16 16.06 20.07 -4.20
C ARG A 16 15.42 19.56 -5.50
N LYS A 17 16.15 18.73 -6.26
CA LYS A 17 15.66 18.16 -7.53
C LYS A 17 14.45 17.24 -7.33
N GLN A 18 14.41 16.45 -6.26
CA GLN A 18 13.27 15.59 -5.94
C GLN A 18 11.99 16.40 -5.63
N ASN A 19 12.15 17.62 -5.12
CA ASN A 19 11.05 18.54 -4.87
C ASN A 19 10.78 19.50 -6.04
N HIS A 20 11.44 19.29 -7.20
CA HIS A 20 11.27 20.10 -8.40
C HIS A 20 11.58 21.59 -8.21
N LEU A 21 12.51 21.93 -7.32
CA LEU A 21 12.88 23.32 -7.01
C LEU A 21 14.12 23.74 -7.77
N THR A 22 14.13 25.01 -8.20
CA THR A 22 15.35 25.74 -8.63
C THR A 22 16.18 26.12 -7.40
N GLN A 23 17.42 26.56 -7.59
CA GLN A 23 18.25 27.04 -6.46
C GLN A 23 17.60 28.25 -5.80
N SER A 24 17.12 29.22 -6.58
CA SER A 24 16.39 30.40 -6.07
C SER A 24 15.15 30.06 -5.25
N GLU A 25 14.32 29.12 -5.71
CA GLU A 25 13.13 28.69 -4.95
C GLU A 25 13.49 27.95 -3.66
N PHE A 26 14.63 27.26 -3.65
CA PHE A 26 15.14 26.60 -2.45
C PHE A 26 15.67 27.63 -1.44
N GLU A 27 16.36 28.68 -1.91
CA GLU A 27 16.80 29.84 -1.11
C GLU A 27 15.61 30.58 -0.51
N GLU A 28 14.58 30.89 -1.30
CA GLU A 28 13.36 31.56 -0.85
C GLU A 28 12.65 30.75 0.27
N LYS A 29 12.52 29.44 0.09
CA LYS A 29 11.89 28.57 1.10
C LYS A 29 12.62 28.53 2.42
N LEU A 30 13.92 28.71 2.41
CA LEU A 30 14.77 28.69 3.60
C LEU A 30 15.07 30.09 4.15
N ASN A 31 14.55 31.14 3.51
CA ASN A 31 14.84 32.55 3.82
C ASN A 31 16.35 32.88 3.81
N TYR A 32 17.08 32.32 2.87
CA TYR A 32 18.48 32.64 2.63
C TYR A 32 18.65 33.60 1.44
N SER A 33 19.74 34.39 1.48
CA SER A 33 20.10 35.29 0.39
C SER A 33 20.79 34.54 -0.75
N ASP A 34 20.84 35.20 -1.90
CA ASP A 34 21.43 34.72 -3.16
C ASP A 34 22.77 34.00 -3.01
N ASN A 35 22.95 32.91 -3.74
CA ASN A 35 24.13 32.06 -3.81
C ASN A 35 24.48 31.21 -2.58
N THR A 36 23.73 31.25 -1.49
CA THR A 36 24.02 30.44 -0.31
C THR A 36 23.82 28.94 -0.63
N ILE A 37 22.73 28.60 -1.27
CA ILE A 37 22.42 27.21 -1.66
C ILE A 37 23.43 26.71 -2.69
N SER A 38 23.80 27.54 -3.66
CA SER A 38 24.84 27.20 -4.65
C SER A 38 26.16 26.82 -3.99
N ARG A 39 26.61 27.58 -3.00
CA ARG A 39 27.83 27.29 -2.25
C ARG A 39 27.73 26.01 -1.39
N TRP A 40 26.55 25.70 -0.83
CA TRP A 40 26.32 24.42 -0.14
C TRP A 40 26.35 23.24 -1.11
N GLU A 41 25.73 23.39 -2.28
CA GLU A 41 25.69 22.35 -3.31
C GLU A 41 27.06 22.07 -3.95
N HIS A 42 27.98 23.06 -3.95
CA HIS A 42 29.37 22.90 -4.40
C HIS A 42 30.33 22.48 -3.28
N ALA A 43 29.82 22.25 -2.06
CA ALA A 43 30.63 21.93 -0.88
C ALA A 43 31.68 23.00 -0.53
N GLU A 44 31.49 24.27 -0.97
CA GLU A 44 32.37 25.39 -0.63
C GLU A 44 32.24 25.80 0.84
N ILE A 45 31.02 25.77 1.33
CA ILE A 45 30.69 25.99 2.75
C ILE A 45 29.71 24.94 3.24
N THR A 46 29.78 24.60 4.53
CA THR A 46 28.85 23.68 5.16
C THR A 46 27.71 24.46 5.82
N PRO A 47 26.44 24.07 5.63
CA PRO A 47 25.30 24.66 6.35
C PRO A 47 25.48 24.57 7.88
N SER A 48 24.96 25.56 8.61
CA SER A 48 24.91 25.48 10.08
C SER A 48 23.92 24.40 10.54
N VAL A 49 24.02 24.00 11.81
CA VAL A 49 23.11 23.00 12.38
C VAL A 49 21.66 23.48 12.32
N GLU A 50 21.44 24.78 12.55
CA GLU A 50 20.11 25.41 12.49
C GLU A 50 19.55 25.36 11.06
N SER A 51 20.41 25.60 10.05
CA SER A 51 20.03 25.49 8.64
C SER A 51 19.65 24.06 8.25
N LEU A 52 20.40 23.08 8.74
CA LEU A 52 20.12 21.66 8.51
C LEU A 52 18.81 21.24 9.19
N GLU A 53 18.55 21.71 10.41
CA GLU A 53 17.30 21.47 11.11
C GLU A 53 16.11 22.07 10.37
N GLN A 54 16.25 23.30 9.84
CA GLN A 54 15.23 23.94 9.04
C GLN A 54 14.94 23.16 7.75
N ILE A 55 15.98 22.71 7.05
CA ILE A 55 15.85 21.85 5.85
C ILE A 55 15.10 20.57 6.21
N CYS A 56 15.49 19.90 7.30
CA CYS A 56 14.88 18.67 7.75
C CYS A 56 13.39 18.84 8.05
N LYS A 57 12.99 19.95 8.70
CA LYS A 57 11.60 20.26 9.00
C LYS A 57 10.75 20.57 7.76
N ILE A 58 11.31 21.37 6.83
CA ILE A 58 10.57 21.79 5.62
C ILE A 58 10.35 20.63 4.66
N PHE A 59 11.32 19.74 4.53
CA PHE A 59 11.30 18.65 3.56
C PHE A 59 10.98 17.27 4.15
N ASP A 60 10.69 17.20 5.45
CA ASP A 60 10.37 15.96 6.18
C ASP A 60 11.45 14.86 5.98
N VAL A 61 12.71 15.27 6.14
CA VAL A 61 13.86 14.36 6.04
C VAL A 61 14.62 14.27 7.37
N LYS A 62 15.18 13.10 7.65
CA LYS A 62 16.03 12.90 8.84
C LYS A 62 17.41 13.50 8.60
N ILE A 63 17.98 14.10 9.63
CA ILE A 63 19.32 14.72 9.53
C ILE A 63 20.37 13.67 9.13
N GLU A 64 20.28 12.45 9.65
CA GLU A 64 21.20 11.37 9.35
C GLU A 64 21.19 11.01 7.86
N SER A 65 20.04 11.13 7.20
CA SER A 65 19.90 10.82 5.77
C SER A 65 20.63 11.81 4.88
N LEU A 66 20.90 13.05 5.36
CA LEU A 66 21.67 14.04 4.63
C LEU A 66 23.17 13.73 4.61
N PHE A 67 23.69 13.00 5.62
CA PHE A 67 25.11 12.66 5.76
C PHE A 67 25.48 11.27 5.26
N GLN A 68 24.51 10.46 4.82
CA GLN A 68 24.75 9.10 4.33
C GLN A 68 24.68 9.06 2.80
N GLU A 69 25.58 8.30 2.17
CA GLU A 69 25.43 7.98 0.75
C GLU A 69 24.08 7.30 0.50
N ASN A 70 23.28 7.87 -0.41
CA ASN A 70 21.92 7.42 -0.71
C ASN A 70 20.94 7.46 0.49
N GLY A 71 21.24 8.21 1.55
CA GLY A 71 20.43 8.28 2.77
C GLY A 71 18.98 8.72 2.49
N LEU A 72 18.76 9.68 1.59
CA LEU A 72 17.41 10.11 1.19
C LEU A 72 16.60 9.00 0.49
N GLU A 73 17.27 8.18 -0.32
CA GLU A 73 16.64 7.05 -1.00
C GLU A 73 16.31 5.93 -0.01
N MET A 74 17.21 5.68 0.94
CA MET A 74 17.00 4.71 2.02
C MET A 74 15.83 5.13 2.92
N GLN A 75 15.76 6.40 3.34
CA GLN A 75 14.65 6.93 4.12
C GLN A 75 13.32 6.78 3.39
N LYS A 76 13.28 7.11 2.10
CA LYS A 76 12.08 6.96 1.26
C LYS A 76 11.67 5.49 1.11
N ALA A 77 12.62 4.58 0.98
CA ALA A 77 12.36 3.15 0.93
C ALA A 77 11.85 2.62 2.27
N GLU A 78 12.41 3.06 3.40
CA GLU A 78 11.94 2.70 4.75
C GLU A 78 10.50 3.17 4.99
N SER A 79 10.20 4.42 4.67
CA SER A 79 8.86 4.99 4.80
C SER A 79 7.84 4.21 3.96
N LYS A 80 8.19 3.90 2.71
CA LYS A 80 7.34 3.08 1.84
C LYS A 80 7.11 1.68 2.39
N ASN A 81 8.15 1.03 2.91
CA ASN A 81 8.07 -0.30 3.52
C ASN A 81 7.21 -0.28 4.79
N TYR A 82 7.35 0.75 5.62
CA TYR A 82 6.54 0.94 6.82
C TYR A 82 5.04 1.06 6.48
N LEU A 83 4.70 1.92 5.53
CA LEU A 83 3.32 2.08 5.07
C LEU A 83 2.75 0.78 4.47
N THR A 84 3.57 0.03 3.73
CA THR A 84 3.17 -1.25 3.18
C THR A 84 2.92 -2.27 4.29
N ARG A 85 3.77 -2.33 5.31
CA ARG A 85 3.58 -3.20 6.48
C ARG A 85 2.28 -2.89 7.21
N ILE A 86 2.00 -1.61 7.52
CA ILE A 86 0.75 -1.20 8.18
C ILE A 86 -0.46 -1.67 7.36
N ARG A 87 -0.47 -1.44 6.05
CA ARG A 87 -1.58 -1.83 5.17
C ARG A 87 -1.80 -3.35 5.16
N VAL A 88 -0.72 -4.13 5.08
CA VAL A 88 -0.80 -5.60 5.12
C VAL A 88 -1.32 -6.07 6.47
N THR A 89 -0.79 -5.52 7.58
CA THR A 89 -1.24 -5.87 8.94
C THR A 89 -2.71 -5.53 9.14
N THR A 90 -3.18 -4.37 8.67
CA THR A 90 -4.61 -3.98 8.75
C THR A 90 -5.49 -4.96 7.99
N ASN A 91 -5.07 -5.41 6.80
CA ASN A 91 -5.83 -6.40 6.03
C ASN A 91 -5.91 -7.77 6.73
N ILE A 92 -4.80 -8.23 7.30
CA ILE A 92 -4.77 -9.49 8.07
C ILE A 92 -5.71 -9.37 9.27
N LEU A 93 -5.62 -8.26 10.02
CA LEU A 93 -6.48 -8.03 11.19
C LEU A 93 -7.96 -7.98 10.81
N ALA A 94 -8.33 -7.29 9.72
CA ALA A 94 -9.70 -7.23 9.24
C ALA A 94 -10.24 -8.61 8.83
N ALA A 95 -9.42 -9.42 8.15
CA ALA A 95 -9.79 -10.78 7.78
C ALA A 95 -9.98 -11.68 9.02
N THR A 96 -9.06 -11.62 10.00
CA THR A 96 -9.17 -12.42 11.24
C THR A 96 -10.37 -12.02 12.07
N LEU A 97 -10.70 -10.72 12.16
CA LEU A 97 -11.92 -10.26 12.82
C LEU A 97 -13.19 -10.82 12.15
N GLY A 98 -13.25 -10.85 10.81
CA GLY A 98 -14.34 -11.44 10.07
C GLY A 98 -14.54 -12.92 10.40
N TRP A 99 -13.45 -13.68 10.46
CA TRP A 99 -13.49 -15.09 10.87
C TRP A 99 -13.91 -15.28 12.32
N PHE A 100 -13.47 -14.42 13.23
CA PHE A 100 -13.86 -14.46 14.64
C PHE A 100 -15.35 -14.20 14.80
N VAL A 101 -15.92 -13.24 14.07
CA VAL A 101 -17.37 -12.99 14.05
C VAL A 101 -18.14 -14.21 13.52
N ALA A 102 -17.65 -14.86 12.45
CA ALA A 102 -18.27 -16.07 11.91
C ALA A 102 -18.25 -17.22 12.93
N LEU A 103 -17.16 -17.39 13.69
CA LEU A 103 -17.06 -18.38 14.78
C LEU A 103 -18.05 -18.07 15.90
N LEU A 104 -18.17 -16.83 16.34
CA LEU A 104 -19.13 -16.43 17.38
C LEU A 104 -20.58 -16.67 16.91
N ALA A 105 -20.91 -16.30 15.68
CA ALA A 105 -22.21 -16.54 15.10
C ALA A 105 -22.53 -18.04 15.03
N PHE A 106 -21.58 -18.86 14.59
CA PHE A 106 -21.73 -20.32 14.57
C PHE A 106 -21.98 -20.88 15.98
N PHE A 107 -21.16 -20.48 16.96
CA PHE A 107 -21.32 -20.92 18.35
C PHE A 107 -22.71 -20.54 18.91
N PHE A 108 -23.16 -19.31 18.64
CA PHE A 108 -24.46 -18.84 19.07
C PHE A 108 -25.61 -19.68 18.47
N VAL A 109 -25.56 -19.88 17.14
CA VAL A 109 -26.58 -20.68 16.42
C VAL A 109 -26.60 -22.14 16.92
N GLN A 110 -25.42 -22.74 17.09
CA GLN A 110 -25.30 -24.11 17.59
C GLN A 110 -25.88 -24.26 19.00
N THR A 111 -25.65 -23.27 19.88
CA THR A 111 -26.07 -23.35 21.29
C THR A 111 -27.56 -23.07 21.46
N PHE A 112 -28.09 -22.05 20.78
CA PHE A 112 -29.48 -21.60 20.99
C PHE A 112 -30.47 -22.18 19.98
N ALA A 113 -30.12 -22.29 18.71
CA ALA A 113 -31.00 -22.82 17.68
C ALA A 113 -30.89 -24.35 17.51
N LYS A 114 -29.89 -24.99 18.13
CA LYS A 114 -29.59 -26.45 18.05
C LYS A 114 -29.51 -26.99 16.61
N THR A 115 -29.18 -26.12 15.66
CA THR A 115 -29.02 -26.44 14.23
C THR A 115 -27.57 -26.24 13.83
N SER A 116 -27.00 -27.21 13.10
CA SER A 116 -25.64 -27.09 12.59
C SER A 116 -25.66 -26.32 11.27
N MET A 117 -25.30 -25.02 11.32
CA MET A 117 -25.17 -24.16 10.14
C MET A 117 -23.71 -24.00 9.73
N TRP A 118 -23.03 -25.09 9.39
CA TRP A 118 -21.65 -25.07 8.93
C TRP A 118 -21.45 -24.19 7.67
N THR A 119 -22.51 -23.92 6.91
CA THR A 119 -22.51 -23.01 5.75
C THR A 119 -22.10 -21.59 6.11
N LEU A 120 -22.18 -21.16 7.39
CA LEU A 120 -21.67 -19.86 7.85
C LEU A 120 -20.20 -19.69 7.57
N PHE A 121 -19.39 -20.75 7.70
CA PHE A 121 -17.96 -20.70 7.38
C PHE A 121 -17.71 -20.54 5.88
N VAL A 122 -18.55 -21.15 5.06
CA VAL A 122 -18.45 -21.03 3.60
C VAL A 122 -18.73 -19.58 3.17
N TRP A 123 -19.71 -18.92 3.80
CA TRP A 123 -20.01 -17.50 3.55
C TRP A 123 -18.97 -16.54 4.12
N ALA A 124 -18.23 -16.94 5.14
CA ALA A 124 -17.14 -16.13 5.68
C ALA A 124 -16.00 -15.92 4.67
N VAL A 125 -15.78 -16.86 3.74
CA VAL A 125 -14.73 -16.75 2.71
C VAL A 125 -15.01 -15.61 1.73
N PRO A 126 -16.14 -15.56 0.98
CA PRO A 126 -16.40 -14.43 0.07
C PRO A 126 -16.53 -13.09 0.82
N ALA A 127 -17.06 -13.08 2.04
CA ALA A 127 -17.15 -11.87 2.86
C ALA A 127 -15.75 -11.31 3.20
N SER A 128 -14.82 -12.15 3.66
CA SER A 128 -13.46 -11.74 3.96
C SER A 128 -12.69 -11.31 2.70
N CYS A 129 -12.86 -12.00 1.58
CA CYS A 129 -12.27 -11.60 0.30
C CYS A 129 -12.76 -10.22 -0.16
N LEU A 130 -14.06 -9.93 0.01
CA LEU A 130 -14.64 -8.63 -0.33
C LEU A 130 -14.05 -7.52 0.55
N VAL A 131 -13.96 -7.72 1.85
CA VAL A 131 -13.38 -6.73 2.78
C VAL A 131 -11.92 -6.45 2.43
N VAL A 132 -11.09 -7.49 2.24
CA VAL A 132 -9.68 -7.32 1.86
C VAL A 132 -9.55 -6.62 0.50
N PHE A 133 -10.39 -6.95 -0.46
CA PHE A 133 -10.43 -6.30 -1.77
C PHE A 133 -10.73 -4.81 -1.65
N LEU A 134 -11.77 -4.42 -0.91
CA LEU A 134 -12.16 -3.02 -0.71
C LEU A 134 -11.06 -2.21 -0.01
N LEU A 135 -10.47 -2.74 1.06
CA LEU A 135 -9.38 -2.10 1.79
C LEU A 135 -8.14 -1.92 0.92
N SER A 136 -7.85 -2.90 0.05
CA SER A 136 -6.65 -2.89 -0.81
C SER A 136 -6.86 -2.20 -2.15
N PHE A 137 -8.08 -1.80 -2.50
CA PHE A 137 -8.44 -1.35 -3.86
C PHE A 137 -7.57 -0.20 -4.38
N ARG A 138 -7.19 0.74 -3.51
CA ARG A 138 -6.41 1.93 -3.90
C ARG A 138 -4.93 1.68 -4.12
N TRP A 139 -4.31 0.76 -3.38
CA TRP A 139 -2.86 0.62 -3.31
C TRP A 139 -2.31 -0.73 -3.80
N ALA A 140 -3.16 -1.76 -3.88
CA ALA A 140 -2.72 -3.08 -4.28
C ALA A 140 -2.35 -3.15 -5.77
N PRO A 141 -1.33 -3.94 -6.14
CA PRO A 141 -0.97 -4.17 -7.55
C PRO A 141 -2.09 -4.89 -8.30
N LYS A 142 -2.09 -4.75 -9.64
CA LYS A 142 -3.12 -5.35 -10.51
C LYS A 142 -3.29 -6.85 -10.30
N VAL A 143 -2.17 -7.58 -10.17
CA VAL A 143 -2.18 -9.04 -9.95
C VAL A 143 -2.92 -9.38 -8.65
N PHE A 144 -2.65 -8.67 -7.57
CA PHE A 144 -3.32 -8.88 -6.28
C PHE A 144 -4.84 -8.67 -6.38
N LYS A 145 -5.26 -7.59 -7.03
CA LYS A 145 -6.68 -7.29 -7.28
C LYS A 145 -7.35 -8.40 -8.08
N PHE A 146 -6.70 -8.89 -9.14
CA PHE A 146 -7.19 -9.99 -9.95
C PHE A 146 -7.36 -11.27 -9.13
N VAL A 147 -6.34 -11.66 -8.36
CA VAL A 147 -6.40 -12.87 -7.51
C VAL A 147 -7.56 -12.80 -6.52
N PHE A 148 -7.69 -11.70 -5.77
CA PHE A 148 -8.78 -11.57 -4.79
C PHE A 148 -10.17 -11.50 -5.45
N SER A 149 -10.31 -10.83 -6.61
CA SER A 149 -11.57 -10.86 -7.37
C SER A 149 -11.90 -12.26 -7.87
N SER A 150 -10.90 -13.01 -8.31
CA SER A 150 -11.06 -14.40 -8.75
C SER A 150 -11.52 -15.31 -7.60
N VAL A 151 -10.83 -15.26 -6.46
CA VAL A 151 -11.19 -16.03 -5.26
C VAL A 151 -12.60 -15.66 -4.79
N PHE A 152 -12.96 -14.37 -4.82
CA PHE A 152 -14.31 -13.91 -4.46
C PHE A 152 -15.38 -14.55 -5.35
N VAL A 153 -15.22 -14.52 -6.68
CA VAL A 153 -16.20 -15.10 -7.62
C VAL A 153 -16.38 -16.60 -7.38
N TRP A 154 -15.27 -17.35 -7.31
CA TRP A 154 -15.34 -18.80 -7.12
C TRP A 154 -15.86 -19.20 -5.74
N SER A 155 -15.49 -18.49 -4.68
CA SER A 155 -16.01 -18.75 -3.34
C SER A 155 -17.50 -18.42 -3.23
N LEU A 156 -17.96 -17.38 -3.93
CA LEU A 156 -19.39 -17.03 -3.98
C LEU A 156 -20.19 -18.10 -4.74
N CYS A 157 -19.70 -18.57 -5.89
CA CYS A 157 -20.32 -19.69 -6.61
C CYS A 157 -20.41 -20.94 -5.74
N THR A 158 -19.35 -21.26 -5.00
CA THR A 158 -19.33 -22.40 -4.08
C THR A 158 -20.33 -22.22 -2.93
N ALA A 159 -20.40 -21.04 -2.33
CA ALA A 159 -21.33 -20.74 -1.24
C ALA A 159 -22.78 -20.88 -1.69
N LEU A 160 -23.12 -20.34 -2.84
CA LEU A 160 -24.48 -20.46 -3.42
C LEU A 160 -24.82 -21.92 -3.77
N TYR A 161 -23.87 -22.65 -4.38
CA TYR A 161 -24.08 -24.08 -4.69
C TYR A 161 -24.36 -24.89 -3.43
N LEU A 162 -23.57 -24.70 -2.37
CA LEU A 162 -23.75 -25.43 -1.11
C LEU A 162 -25.02 -25.02 -0.35
N GLN A 163 -25.48 -23.77 -0.48
CA GLN A 163 -26.71 -23.28 0.12
C GLN A 163 -27.94 -23.89 -0.55
N PHE A 164 -27.91 -24.13 -1.87
CA PHE A 164 -29.05 -24.60 -2.67
C PHE A 164 -28.76 -25.96 -3.32
N LEU A 165 -28.13 -26.87 -2.59
CA LEU A 165 -27.80 -28.22 -3.06
C LEU A 165 -29.00 -28.99 -3.66
N SER A 166 -30.21 -28.74 -3.14
CA SER A 166 -31.45 -29.35 -3.63
C SER A 166 -31.85 -28.97 -5.05
N HIS A 167 -31.30 -27.87 -5.58
CA HIS A 167 -31.69 -27.30 -6.89
C HIS A 167 -30.69 -27.61 -7.99
N ASN A 168 -29.68 -28.46 -7.78
CA ASN A 168 -28.65 -28.84 -8.77
C ASN A 168 -28.02 -27.67 -9.52
N LEU A 169 -27.65 -26.58 -8.80
CA LEU A 169 -27.12 -25.35 -9.37
C LEU A 169 -25.68 -25.45 -9.87
N TYR A 170 -25.22 -26.63 -10.33
CA TYR A 170 -23.87 -26.80 -10.90
C TYR A 170 -23.61 -25.88 -12.11
N LEU A 171 -24.66 -25.43 -12.79
CA LEU A 171 -24.56 -24.46 -13.89
C LEU A 171 -23.95 -23.11 -13.45
N LEU A 172 -23.98 -22.75 -12.15
CA LEU A 172 -23.33 -21.54 -11.63
C LEU A 172 -21.82 -21.53 -11.92
N PHE A 173 -21.17 -22.71 -11.89
CA PHE A 173 -19.74 -22.78 -12.20
C PHE A 173 -19.46 -22.51 -13.67
N ILE A 174 -20.38 -22.84 -14.59
CA ILE A 174 -20.27 -22.52 -16.01
C ILE A 174 -20.32 -21.02 -16.23
N PHE A 175 -21.19 -20.28 -15.49
CA PHE A 175 -21.23 -18.82 -15.53
C PHE A 175 -19.99 -18.18 -14.91
N GLY A 176 -19.30 -18.83 -13.99
CA GLY A 176 -18.04 -18.37 -13.43
C GLY A 176 -16.93 -18.19 -14.47
N ILE A 177 -16.91 -19.04 -15.52
CA ILE A 177 -15.88 -19.00 -16.58
C ILE A 177 -15.88 -17.67 -17.37
N PRO A 178 -16.99 -17.22 -17.98
CA PRO A 178 -17.01 -15.94 -18.69
C PRO A 178 -16.75 -14.75 -17.77
N ILE A 179 -17.19 -14.79 -16.52
CA ILE A 179 -16.87 -13.75 -15.53
C ILE A 179 -15.37 -13.69 -15.28
N GLN A 180 -14.71 -14.85 -15.15
CA GLN A 180 -13.27 -14.96 -14.97
C GLN A 180 -12.49 -14.40 -16.17
N ILE A 181 -12.93 -14.70 -17.39
CA ILE A 181 -12.34 -14.17 -18.62
C ILE A 181 -12.50 -12.65 -18.67
N ALA A 182 -13.69 -12.12 -18.35
CA ALA A 182 -13.96 -10.69 -18.29
C ALA A 182 -13.06 -9.98 -17.26
N LEU A 183 -12.86 -10.55 -16.09
CA LEU A 183 -11.93 -10.05 -15.07
C LEU A 183 -10.49 -10.03 -15.59
N ALA A 184 -10.02 -11.10 -16.24
CA ALA A 184 -8.68 -11.15 -16.80
C ALA A 184 -8.47 -10.05 -17.85
N VAL A 185 -9.42 -9.89 -18.79
CA VAL A 185 -9.38 -8.82 -19.78
C VAL A 185 -9.38 -7.43 -19.12
N TRP A 186 -10.25 -7.22 -18.13
CA TRP A 186 -10.34 -5.95 -17.41
C TRP A 186 -9.01 -5.55 -16.74
N PHE A 187 -8.35 -6.48 -16.04
CA PHE A 187 -7.14 -6.16 -15.27
C PHE A 187 -5.86 -6.14 -16.12
N PHE A 188 -5.75 -6.98 -17.14
CA PHE A 188 -4.51 -7.14 -17.89
C PHE A 188 -4.52 -6.49 -19.28
N VAL A 189 -5.65 -6.49 -20.00
CA VAL A 189 -5.74 -5.94 -21.35
C VAL A 189 -6.00 -4.44 -21.37
N ARG A 190 -6.65 -3.89 -20.37
CA ARG A 190 -6.91 -2.44 -20.28
C ARG A 190 -5.58 -1.67 -20.17
N LYS A 191 -5.05 -1.31 -21.36
CA LYS A 191 -3.81 -0.55 -21.53
C LYS A 191 -3.93 0.77 -20.78
N LYS A 192 -2.86 1.17 -20.06
CA LYS A 192 -2.69 2.52 -19.53
C LYS A 192 -3.07 3.54 -20.62
N ARG A 193 -4.19 4.23 -20.48
CA ARG A 193 -4.34 5.54 -21.10
C ARG A 193 -3.42 6.46 -20.30
N SER A 194 -2.25 6.71 -20.88
CA SER A 194 -1.31 7.76 -20.46
C SER A 194 -1.97 9.11 -20.63
#